data_9e91af6d561bba43986e57859b165b04
#
_entry.id   9e91af6d561bba43986e57859b165b04
#
_cell.length_a   1.000
_cell.length_b   1.000
_cell.length_c   1.000
_cell.angle_alpha   90.00
_cell.angle_beta   90.00
_cell.angle_gamma   90.00
#
_symmetry.space_group_name_H-M   'P 1'
#
loop_
_entity.id
_entity.type
_entity.pdbx_description
1 polymer ?
#
loop_
_entity_poly.entity_id
_entity_poly.type
_entity_poly.pdbx_seq_one_letter_code
_entity_poly.pdbx_strand_id
1 'polypeptide(L)'
;MPHREIRKNIDDLKSELERTPEETSQFEELLERTKDGIERYTPETLQELVQDLQQEAKEFEVEHPQITALINQVMTSLSNLGI
;
A
#
# COMPACT_ATOMS: atom_id res chain seq x y z
N MET A 1 15.46 6.95 6.61
CA MET A 1 15.38 5.53 6.25
C MET A 1 14.15 5.26 5.42
N PRO A 2 14.31 4.68 4.23
CA PRO A 2 13.16 4.41 3.37
C PRO A 2 12.12 3.47 3.99
N HIS A 3 12.59 2.53 4.83
CA HIS A 3 11.66 1.60 5.46
C HIS A 3 10.74 2.27 6.47
N ARG A 4 11.22 3.31 7.13
CA ARG A 4 10.39 4.05 8.08
C ARG A 4 9.28 4.80 7.36
N GLU A 5 9.60 5.41 6.24
CA GLU A 5 8.63 6.17 5.47
C GLU A 5 7.53 5.27 4.91
N ILE A 6 7.91 4.12 4.35
CA ILE A 6 6.92 3.21 3.79
C ILE A 6 6.02 2.63 4.87
N ARG A 7 6.57 2.31 6.03
CA ARG A 7 5.77 1.80 7.15
C ARG A 7 4.76 2.84 7.60
N LYS A 8 5.17 4.10 7.66
CA LYS A 8 4.24 5.18 8.01
C LYS A 8 3.14 5.31 6.98
N ASN A 9 3.49 5.27 5.69
CA ASN A 9 2.51 5.37 4.63
C ASN A 9 1.51 4.22 4.68
N ILE A 10 1.98 3.01 4.97
CA ILE A 10 1.10 1.85 5.12
C ILE A 10 0.17 2.04 6.31
N ASP A 11 0.68 2.50 7.44
CA ASP A 11 -0.14 2.72 8.62
C ASP A 11 -1.21 3.79 8.39
N ASP A 12 -0.85 4.87 7.69
CA ASP A 12 -1.81 5.91 7.33
C ASP A 12 -2.92 5.37 6.44
N LEU A 13 -2.55 4.55 5.47
CA LEU A 13 -3.52 3.93 4.58
C LEU A 13 -4.45 2.99 5.33
N LYS A 14 -3.89 2.18 6.22
CA LYS A 14 -4.70 1.26 7.02
C LYS A 14 -5.70 2.03 7.89
N SER A 15 -5.29 3.14 8.48
CA SER A 15 -6.18 3.96 9.29
C SER A 15 -7.35 4.49 8.48
N GLU A 16 -7.10 4.92 7.25
CA GLU A 16 -8.18 5.39 6.38
C GLU A 16 -9.11 4.24 5.98
N LEU A 17 -8.55 3.06 5.71
CA LEU A 17 -9.37 1.90 5.38
C LEU A 17 -10.29 1.51 6.52
N GLU A 18 -9.83 1.63 7.75
CA GLU A 18 -10.64 1.32 8.93
C GLU A 18 -11.84 2.25 9.06
N ARG A 19 -11.75 3.47 8.54
CA ARG A 19 -12.85 4.44 8.55
C ARG A 19 -13.83 4.23 7.41
N THR A 20 -13.48 3.41 6.44
CA THR A 20 -14.28 3.18 5.26
C THR A 20 -15.33 2.10 5.57
N PRO A 21 -16.59 2.30 5.21
CA PRO A 21 -17.63 1.30 5.49
C PRO A 21 -17.57 0.06 4.61
N GLU A 22 -16.73 0.07 3.59
CA GLU A 22 -16.61 -1.04 2.67
C GLU A 22 -15.72 -2.15 3.20
N GLU A 23 -15.88 -3.34 2.64
CA GLU A 23 -15.07 -4.49 3.02
C GLU A 23 -13.64 -4.33 2.48
N THR A 24 -12.70 -4.18 3.39
CA THR A 24 -11.30 -3.96 3.03
C THR A 24 -10.35 -4.96 3.69
N SER A 25 -10.87 -6.05 4.23
CA SER A 25 -10.05 -7.01 4.98
C SER A 25 -8.89 -7.58 4.16
N GLN A 26 -9.14 -7.93 2.91
CA GLN A 26 -8.10 -8.52 2.06
C GLN A 26 -7.01 -7.50 1.75
N PHE A 27 -7.39 -6.26 1.54
CA PHE A 27 -6.44 -5.21 1.28
C PHE A 27 -5.60 -4.92 2.52
N GLU A 28 -6.23 -4.85 3.69
CA GLU A 28 -5.51 -4.63 4.93
C GLU A 28 -4.52 -5.77 5.20
N GLU A 29 -4.91 -7.00 4.90
CA GLU A 29 -4.02 -8.14 5.04
C GLU A 29 -2.81 -8.04 4.11
N LEU A 30 -3.03 -7.59 2.87
CA LEU A 30 -1.94 -7.35 1.93
C LEU A 30 -0.97 -6.31 2.49
N LEU A 31 -1.49 -5.23 3.07
CA LEU A 31 -0.66 -4.18 3.64
C LEU A 31 0.15 -4.69 4.84
N GLU A 32 -0.45 -5.51 5.68
CA GLU A 32 0.27 -6.10 6.81
C GLU A 32 1.42 -6.98 6.34
N ARG A 33 1.19 -7.81 5.33
CA ARG A 33 2.24 -8.66 4.79
C ARG A 33 3.34 -7.83 4.16
N THR A 34 2.98 -6.74 3.49
CA THR A 34 3.96 -5.83 2.92
C THR A 34 4.84 -5.23 4.02
N LYS A 35 4.21 -4.77 5.08
CA LYS A 35 4.92 -4.15 6.19
C LYS A 35 5.88 -5.14 6.87
N ASP A 36 5.41 -6.36 7.11
CA ASP A 36 6.20 -7.37 7.82
C ASP A 36 7.39 -7.84 7.00
N GLY A 37 7.25 -7.90 5.68
CA GLY A 37 8.27 -8.45 4.81
C GLY A 37 9.15 -7.42 4.10
N ILE A 38 9.00 -6.15 4.46
CA ILE A 38 9.62 -5.06 3.70
C ILE A 38 11.14 -5.19 3.54
N GLU A 39 11.82 -5.74 4.52
CA GLU A 39 13.27 -5.89 4.48
C GLU A 39 13.75 -7.11 3.72
N ARG A 40 12.83 -8.02 3.38
CA ARG A 40 13.15 -9.28 2.72
C ARG A 40 12.67 -9.35 1.27
N TYR A 41 12.01 -8.31 0.79
CA TYR A 41 11.47 -8.34 -0.56
C TYR A 41 12.58 -8.16 -1.60
N THR A 42 12.49 -8.94 -2.66
CA THR A 42 13.31 -8.73 -3.84
C THR A 42 12.66 -7.68 -4.73
N PRO A 43 13.41 -7.11 -5.69
CA PRO A 43 12.79 -6.16 -6.63
C PRO A 43 11.61 -6.74 -7.39
N GLU A 44 11.63 -8.03 -7.69
CA GLU A 44 10.52 -8.68 -8.39
C GLU A 44 9.27 -8.72 -7.52
N THR A 45 9.44 -9.05 -6.24
CA THR A 45 8.32 -9.07 -5.30
C THR A 45 7.75 -7.67 -5.10
N LEU A 46 8.62 -6.67 -5.04
CA LEU A 46 8.18 -5.28 -4.91
C LEU A 46 7.35 -4.84 -6.11
N GLN A 47 7.74 -5.25 -7.32
CA GLN A 47 6.97 -4.94 -8.51
C GLN A 47 5.59 -5.58 -8.48
N GLU A 48 5.51 -6.81 -8.01
CA GLU A 48 4.21 -7.48 -7.86
C GLU A 48 3.31 -6.75 -6.88
N LEU A 49 3.88 -6.29 -5.76
CA LEU A 49 3.13 -5.52 -4.78
C LEU A 49 2.63 -4.20 -5.36
N VAL A 50 3.47 -3.52 -6.12
CA VAL A 50 3.07 -2.27 -6.77
C VAL A 50 1.91 -2.52 -7.72
N GLN A 51 1.96 -3.59 -8.50
CA GLN A 51 0.87 -3.94 -9.41
C GLN A 51 -0.43 -4.24 -8.67
N ASP A 52 -0.34 -4.99 -7.57
CA ASP A 52 -1.51 -5.30 -6.75
C ASP A 52 -2.12 -4.04 -6.16
N LEU A 53 -1.28 -3.14 -5.66
CA LEU A 53 -1.73 -1.88 -5.11
C LEU A 53 -2.37 -0.99 -6.18
N GLN A 54 -1.80 -1.00 -7.37
CA GLN A 54 -2.35 -0.26 -8.50
C GLN A 54 -3.77 -0.72 -8.83
N GLN A 55 -3.98 -2.02 -8.80
CA GLN A 55 -5.28 -2.59 -9.06
C GLN A 55 -6.28 -2.20 -7.99
N GLU A 56 -5.87 -2.24 -6.72
CA GLU A 56 -6.72 -1.80 -5.63
C GLU A 56 -7.05 -0.30 -5.74
N ALA A 57 -6.07 0.51 -6.16
CA ALA A 57 -6.29 1.93 -6.33
C ALA A 57 -7.42 2.22 -7.32
N LYS A 58 -7.51 1.43 -8.39
CA LYS A 58 -8.56 1.61 -9.38
C LYS A 58 -9.94 1.37 -8.80
N GLU A 59 -10.05 0.46 -7.85
CA GLU A 59 -11.34 0.16 -7.22
C GLU A 59 -11.82 1.30 -6.33
N PHE A 60 -10.90 2.04 -5.73
CA PHE A 60 -11.22 3.14 -4.83
C PHE A 60 -11.24 4.51 -5.50
N GLU A 61 -10.78 4.60 -6.73
CA GLU A 61 -10.54 5.87 -7.41
C GLU A 61 -11.75 6.78 -7.46
N VAL A 62 -12.93 6.22 -7.70
CA VAL A 62 -14.15 7.01 -7.91
C VAL A 62 -14.76 7.48 -6.60
N GLU A 63 -14.85 6.60 -5.63
CA GLU A 63 -15.58 6.87 -4.39
C GLU A 63 -14.71 7.32 -3.23
N HIS A 64 -13.41 7.03 -3.27
CA HIS A 64 -12.50 7.30 -2.16
C HIS A 64 -11.18 7.87 -2.65
N PRO A 65 -11.19 9.13 -3.12
CA PRO A 65 -9.96 9.72 -3.66
C PRO A 65 -8.82 9.82 -2.65
N GLN A 66 -9.14 9.98 -1.35
CA GLN A 66 -8.08 10.02 -0.33
C GLN A 66 -7.38 8.69 -0.20
N ILE A 67 -8.13 7.58 -0.28
CA ILE A 67 -7.53 6.25 -0.23
C ILE A 67 -6.63 6.05 -1.44
N THR A 68 -7.09 6.46 -2.61
CA THR A 68 -6.27 6.37 -3.82
C THR A 68 -4.96 7.13 -3.68
N ALA A 69 -5.01 8.34 -3.12
CA ALA A 69 -3.81 9.14 -2.90
C ALA A 69 -2.83 8.43 -1.96
N LEU A 70 -3.35 7.83 -0.89
CA LEU A 70 -2.50 7.11 0.06
C LEU A 70 -1.90 5.85 -0.56
N ILE A 71 -2.67 5.15 -1.40
CA ILE A 71 -2.14 4.00 -2.13
C ILE A 71 -0.98 4.44 -3.03
N ASN A 72 -1.15 5.56 -3.71
CA ASN A 72 -0.09 6.09 -4.58
C ASN A 72 1.16 6.44 -3.77
N GLN A 73 1.02 6.96 -2.56
CA GLN A 73 2.15 7.24 -1.70
C GLN A 73 2.89 5.95 -1.33
N VAL A 74 2.15 4.89 -1.01
CA VAL A 74 2.77 3.60 -0.70
C VAL A 74 3.51 3.06 -1.93
N MET A 75 2.89 3.14 -3.11
CA MET A 75 3.54 2.68 -4.33
C MET A 75 4.82 3.44 -4.63
N THR A 76 4.80 4.75 -4.42
CA THR A 76 5.98 5.58 -4.63
C THR A 76 7.10 5.18 -3.67
N SER A 77 6.75 4.97 -2.40
CA SER A 77 7.74 4.54 -1.41
C SER A 77 8.33 3.18 -1.75
N LEU A 78 7.51 2.25 -2.23
CA LEU A 78 8.00 0.94 -2.66
C LEU A 78 8.95 1.07 -3.84
N SER A 79 8.61 1.90 -4.81
CA SER A 79 9.48 2.13 -5.97
C SER A 79 10.82 2.71 -5.56
N ASN A 80 10.84 3.56 -4.55
CA ASN A 80 12.08 4.16 -4.06
C ASN A 80 12.98 3.15 -3.35
N LEU A 81 12.49 1.96 -3.01
CA LEU A 81 13.30 0.93 -2.38
C LEU A 81 14.18 0.16 -3.37
N GLY A 82 14.09 0.47 -4.65
CA GLY A 82 15.02 -0.13 -5.60
C GLY A 82 14.39 -0.89 -6.76
N ILE A 83 13.17 -0.59 -7.08
CA ILE A 83 12.56 -1.15 -8.28
C ILE A 83 13.06 -0.38 -9.49
#